data_1c84c6156c243713b3707fdffd35767a
#
_entry.id   1c84c6156c243713b3707fdffd35767a
#
_cell.length_a   1.000
_cell.length_b   1.000
_cell.length_c   1.000
_cell.angle_alpha   90.00
_cell.angle_beta   90.00
_cell.angle_gamma   90.00
#
_symmetry.space_group_name_H-M   'P 1'
#
loop_
_entity.id
_entity.type
_entity.pdbx_description
1 polymer ?
#
loop_
_entity_poly.entity_id
_entity_poly.type
_entity_poly.pdbx_seq_one_letter_code
_entity_poly.pdbx_strand_id
1 'polypeptide(L)'
;YAIDKDLFVIRVQVKKDDIKEIILHYEDKYIPLGWKDTRKTISMKKVATSQFHDYYEAQLQMHLICLRYYFEFTDMQGEKVYYGNYEFSRECITNRDRMFDCPQNLREEEMFEVPEWAANKVVYQIFPSRFAASQPIDKELWYKAPITSKDNLHGDLRGIIDHLDHIQKLGIDVVYLTPIFKSDSCHKYDTTDYYQIDPSFGTTEDLKELVQKAHECGMKVVMDA
;
A
#
# COMPACT_ATOMS: atom_id res chain seq x y z
N TYR A 1 -0.03 -8.56 -9.65
CA TYR A 1 1.26 -7.83 -9.58
C TYR A 1 2.20 -8.29 -10.69
N ALA A 2 3.05 -7.39 -11.19
CA ALA A 2 4.11 -7.72 -12.11
C ALA A 2 5.31 -8.30 -11.35
N ILE A 3 5.94 -9.33 -11.92
CA ILE A 3 7.25 -9.85 -11.47
C ILE A 3 8.34 -9.21 -12.32
N ASP A 4 8.11 -9.12 -13.62
CA ASP A 4 8.93 -8.40 -14.58
C ASP A 4 8.03 -7.82 -15.69
N LYS A 5 8.63 -7.17 -16.70
CA LYS A 5 7.91 -6.53 -17.81
C LYS A 5 7.03 -7.47 -18.63
N ASP A 6 7.30 -8.77 -18.58
CA ASP A 6 6.63 -9.79 -19.39
C ASP A 6 5.86 -10.82 -18.54
N LEU A 7 6.09 -10.83 -17.21
CA LEU A 7 5.49 -11.80 -16.29
C LEU A 7 4.57 -11.13 -15.28
N PHE A 8 3.30 -11.43 -15.40
CA PHE A 8 2.23 -10.92 -14.54
C PHE A 8 1.61 -12.03 -13.71
N VAL A 9 1.38 -11.79 -12.43
CA VAL A 9 0.71 -12.75 -11.53
C VAL A 9 -0.62 -12.18 -11.08
N ILE A 10 -1.69 -12.94 -11.35
CA ILE A 10 -3.02 -12.69 -10.79
C ILE A 10 -3.26 -13.73 -9.70
N ARG A 11 -3.60 -13.25 -8.50
CA ARG A 11 -3.94 -14.07 -7.34
C ARG A 11 -5.38 -13.81 -6.91
N VAL A 12 -6.08 -14.87 -6.53
CA VAL A 12 -7.41 -14.78 -5.92
C VAL A 12 -7.46 -15.65 -4.67
N GLN A 13 -8.17 -15.14 -3.67
CA GLN A 13 -8.46 -15.83 -2.41
C GLN A 13 -9.91 -16.30 -2.45
N VAL A 14 -10.15 -17.54 -2.09
CA VAL A 14 -11.48 -18.13 -1.97
C VAL A 14 -11.63 -18.85 -0.63
N LYS A 15 -12.87 -19.17 -0.24
CA LYS A 15 -13.10 -20.00 0.95
C LYS A 15 -12.47 -21.37 0.75
N LYS A 16 -11.88 -21.90 1.82
CA LYS A 16 -11.21 -23.19 1.81
C LYS A 16 -12.16 -24.31 1.40
N ASP A 17 -11.68 -25.18 0.52
CA ASP A 17 -12.37 -26.38 0.02
C ASP A 17 -13.75 -26.11 -0.64
N ASP A 18 -13.98 -24.89 -1.13
CA ASP A 18 -15.26 -24.45 -1.71
C ASP A 18 -15.26 -24.51 -3.25
N ILE A 19 -14.10 -24.33 -3.86
CA ILE A 19 -13.94 -24.19 -5.31
C ILE A 19 -13.18 -25.39 -5.88
N LYS A 20 -13.76 -25.99 -6.91
CA LYS A 20 -13.18 -27.08 -7.69
C LYS A 20 -12.17 -26.59 -8.72
N GLU A 21 -12.52 -25.53 -9.43
CA GLU A 21 -11.71 -24.95 -10.51
C GLU A 21 -11.90 -23.45 -10.62
N ILE A 22 -10.82 -22.74 -10.96
CA ILE A 22 -10.87 -21.32 -11.29
C ILE A 22 -10.21 -21.12 -12.65
N ILE A 23 -10.94 -20.50 -13.58
CA ILE A 23 -10.42 -20.09 -14.87
C ILE A 23 -10.33 -18.57 -14.90
N LEU A 24 -9.15 -18.06 -15.22
CA LEU A 24 -8.93 -16.65 -15.50
C LEU A 24 -9.16 -16.39 -16.98
N HIS A 25 -10.10 -15.53 -17.31
CA HIS A 25 -10.32 -15.00 -18.65
C HIS A 25 -9.63 -13.65 -18.75
N TYR A 26 -8.85 -13.41 -19.81
CA TYR A 26 -8.09 -12.17 -19.95
C TYR A 26 -7.90 -11.76 -21.40
N GLU A 27 -7.74 -10.46 -21.61
CA GLU A 27 -7.54 -9.85 -22.94
C GLU A 27 -6.75 -8.54 -22.82
N ASP A 28 -6.22 -8.05 -23.95
CA ASP A 28 -5.67 -6.71 -24.04
C ASP A 28 -6.80 -5.68 -24.10
N LYS A 29 -6.74 -4.68 -23.24
CA LYS A 29 -7.72 -3.60 -23.15
C LYS A 29 -7.85 -2.81 -24.46
N TYR A 30 -6.76 -2.64 -25.18
CA TYR A 30 -6.68 -1.77 -26.35
C TYR A 30 -6.97 -2.50 -27.68
N ILE A 31 -7.26 -3.77 -27.66
CA ILE A 31 -7.73 -4.45 -28.88
C ILE A 31 -9.12 -3.97 -29.23
N PRO A 32 -9.36 -3.43 -30.46
CA PRO A 32 -10.66 -2.93 -30.87
C PRO A 32 -11.74 -4.01 -30.83
N LEU A 33 -12.96 -3.62 -30.46
CA LEU A 33 -14.15 -4.45 -30.56
C LEU A 33 -14.37 -4.88 -32.02
N GLY A 34 -14.58 -6.17 -32.24
CA GLY A 34 -14.81 -6.70 -33.58
C GLY A 34 -13.57 -7.25 -34.29
N TRP A 35 -12.39 -7.07 -33.73
CA TRP A 35 -11.22 -7.86 -34.12
C TRP A 35 -11.39 -9.29 -33.56
N LYS A 36 -10.75 -10.29 -34.19
CA LYS A 36 -10.83 -11.70 -33.79
C LYS A 36 -10.80 -11.82 -32.27
N ASP A 37 -11.64 -12.70 -31.74
CA ASP A 37 -11.69 -12.99 -30.31
C ASP A 37 -10.27 -13.28 -29.79
N THR A 38 -9.70 -12.31 -29.13
CA THR A 38 -8.33 -12.35 -28.57
C THR A 38 -8.36 -12.73 -27.10
N ARG A 39 -9.55 -12.98 -26.56
CA ARG A 39 -9.73 -13.42 -25.19
C ARG A 39 -9.05 -14.78 -25.00
N LYS A 40 -8.19 -14.83 -24.03
CA LYS A 40 -7.46 -16.02 -23.61
C LYS A 40 -7.99 -16.51 -22.27
N THR A 41 -7.76 -17.77 -22.00
CA THR A 41 -8.12 -18.38 -20.71
C THR A 41 -6.92 -19.13 -20.15
N ILE A 42 -6.82 -19.20 -18.82
CA ILE A 42 -5.84 -20.02 -18.13
C ILE A 42 -6.45 -20.58 -16.84
N SER A 43 -6.26 -21.87 -16.58
CA SER A 43 -6.65 -22.47 -15.31
C SER A 43 -5.68 -22.04 -14.21
N MET A 44 -6.23 -21.55 -13.10
CA MET A 44 -5.44 -21.08 -11.96
C MET A 44 -5.02 -22.25 -11.07
N LYS A 45 -3.82 -22.18 -10.51
CA LYS A 45 -3.27 -23.23 -9.65
C LYS A 45 -3.41 -22.82 -8.17
N LYS A 46 -3.85 -23.76 -7.33
CA LYS A 46 -3.81 -23.59 -5.88
C LYS A 46 -2.34 -23.55 -5.44
N VAL A 47 -1.92 -22.43 -4.84
CA VAL A 47 -0.54 -22.20 -4.44
C VAL A 47 -0.36 -22.20 -2.92
N ALA A 48 -1.42 -21.95 -2.16
CA ALA A 48 -1.39 -21.97 -0.70
C ALA A 48 -2.77 -22.25 -0.13
N THR A 49 -2.79 -22.70 1.12
CA THR A 49 -3.97 -22.90 1.95
C THR A 49 -3.71 -22.35 3.34
N SER A 50 -4.63 -21.56 3.85
CA SER A 50 -4.63 -21.11 5.26
C SER A 50 -5.70 -21.88 6.05
N GLN A 51 -5.94 -21.46 7.30
CA GLN A 51 -7.00 -22.05 8.13
C GLN A 51 -8.39 -21.95 7.48
N PHE A 52 -8.68 -20.81 6.80
CA PHE A 52 -10.00 -20.49 6.29
C PHE A 52 -10.07 -20.30 4.76
N HIS A 53 -8.93 -20.20 4.06
CA HIS A 53 -8.90 -19.82 2.66
C HIS A 53 -7.92 -20.66 1.85
N ASP A 54 -8.25 -20.82 0.59
CA ASP A 54 -7.36 -21.29 -0.48
C ASP A 54 -6.95 -20.11 -1.36
N TYR A 55 -5.72 -20.15 -1.85
CA TYR A 55 -5.14 -19.13 -2.72
C TYR A 55 -4.76 -19.74 -4.05
N TYR A 56 -5.26 -19.12 -5.12
CA TYR A 56 -5.00 -19.58 -6.48
C TYR A 56 -4.26 -18.50 -7.26
N GLU A 57 -3.35 -18.93 -8.15
CA GLU A 57 -2.56 -18.05 -9.00
C GLU A 57 -2.61 -18.47 -10.45
N ALA A 58 -2.57 -17.47 -11.33
CA ALA A 58 -2.22 -17.62 -12.74
C ALA A 58 -1.01 -16.72 -13.04
N GLN A 59 -0.05 -17.27 -13.75
CA GLN A 59 1.10 -16.54 -14.29
C GLN A 59 0.86 -16.28 -15.76
N LEU A 60 0.85 -15.02 -16.16
CA LEU A 60 0.62 -14.55 -17.51
C LEU A 60 1.93 -14.03 -18.09
N GLN A 61 2.44 -14.72 -19.10
CA GLN A 61 3.61 -14.22 -19.85
C GLN A 61 3.11 -13.54 -21.11
N MET A 62 3.22 -12.22 -21.17
CA MET A 62 2.64 -11.44 -22.23
C MET A 62 3.20 -10.01 -22.30
N HIS A 63 3.40 -9.54 -23.53
CA HIS A 63 3.64 -8.15 -23.84
C HIS A 63 2.30 -7.42 -23.99
N LEU A 64 1.68 -7.00 -22.90
CA LEU A 64 0.46 -6.20 -22.93
C LEU A 64 0.70 -4.83 -22.31
N ILE A 65 0.07 -3.82 -22.90
CA ILE A 65 0.10 -2.46 -22.35
C ILE A 65 -0.89 -2.35 -21.18
N CYS A 66 -2.03 -3.02 -21.29
CA CYS A 66 -3.05 -3.02 -20.24
C CYS A 66 -3.87 -4.30 -20.31
N LEU A 67 -4.04 -4.93 -19.16
CA LEU A 67 -4.74 -6.20 -19.02
C LEU A 67 -6.17 -5.98 -18.52
N ARG A 68 -7.16 -6.58 -19.20
CA ARG A 68 -8.52 -6.78 -18.67
C ARG A 68 -8.74 -8.25 -18.37
N TYR A 69 -9.43 -8.53 -17.27
CA TYR A 69 -9.67 -9.91 -16.85
C TYR A 69 -10.92 -10.06 -15.98
N TYR A 70 -11.41 -11.29 -15.89
CA TYR A 70 -12.40 -11.72 -14.92
C TYR A 70 -12.19 -13.19 -14.58
N PHE A 71 -12.82 -13.63 -13.49
CA PHE A 71 -12.72 -15.01 -13.01
C PHE A 71 -13.99 -15.79 -13.33
N GLU A 72 -13.83 -17.05 -13.70
CA GLU A 72 -14.88 -18.07 -13.72
C GLU A 72 -14.56 -19.08 -12.61
N PHE A 73 -15.45 -19.17 -11.63
CA PHE A 73 -15.37 -20.14 -10.55
C PHE A 73 -16.31 -21.30 -10.83
N THR A 74 -15.85 -22.53 -10.64
CA THR A 74 -16.68 -23.73 -10.61
C THR A 74 -16.62 -24.27 -9.19
N ASP A 75 -17.75 -24.38 -8.53
CA ASP A 75 -17.84 -24.93 -7.18
C ASP A 75 -17.73 -26.46 -7.15
N MET A 76 -17.81 -27.07 -5.96
CA MET A 76 -17.73 -28.51 -5.78
C MET A 76 -18.94 -29.26 -6.34
N GLN A 77 -20.08 -28.58 -6.60
CA GLN A 77 -21.30 -29.11 -7.21
C GLN A 77 -21.30 -29.00 -8.75
N GLY A 78 -20.35 -28.21 -9.29
CA GLY A 78 -20.23 -27.96 -10.74
C GLY A 78 -20.97 -26.70 -11.19
N GLU A 79 -21.51 -25.92 -10.27
CA GLU A 79 -22.16 -24.66 -10.58
C GLU A 79 -21.11 -23.59 -10.90
N LYS A 80 -21.42 -22.73 -11.88
CA LYS A 80 -20.52 -21.68 -12.35
C LYS A 80 -20.95 -20.30 -11.89
N VAL A 81 -19.96 -19.51 -11.44
CA VAL A 81 -20.12 -18.10 -11.11
C VAL A 81 -18.97 -17.30 -11.70
N TYR A 82 -19.27 -16.15 -12.28
CA TYR A 82 -18.31 -15.24 -12.88
C TYR A 82 -18.12 -14.01 -11.97
N TYR A 83 -16.88 -13.57 -11.80
CA TYR A 83 -16.54 -12.43 -10.96
C TYR A 83 -15.74 -11.40 -11.74
N GLY A 84 -16.31 -10.22 -11.86
CA GLY A 84 -15.70 -9.04 -12.47
C GLY A 84 -15.63 -7.86 -11.51
N ASN A 85 -15.35 -6.68 -12.04
CA ASN A 85 -14.99 -5.49 -11.26
C ASN A 85 -16.05 -5.05 -10.22
N TYR A 86 -17.35 -5.31 -10.45
CA TYR A 86 -18.40 -4.78 -9.58
C TYR A 86 -19.28 -5.85 -8.95
N GLU A 87 -19.34 -7.05 -9.51
CA GLU A 87 -20.34 -8.03 -9.10
C GLU A 87 -19.99 -9.47 -9.46
N PHE A 88 -20.69 -10.37 -8.80
CA PHE A 88 -20.80 -11.76 -9.23
C PHE A 88 -21.97 -11.92 -10.19
N SER A 89 -21.81 -12.77 -11.21
CA SER A 89 -22.82 -13.07 -12.21
C SER A 89 -22.91 -14.58 -12.45
N ARG A 90 -24.10 -15.08 -12.75
CA ARG A 90 -24.30 -16.45 -13.26
C ARG A 90 -24.10 -16.54 -14.79
N GLU A 91 -24.05 -15.40 -15.47
CA GLU A 91 -23.80 -15.32 -16.90
C GLU A 91 -22.36 -14.86 -17.16
N CYS A 92 -21.77 -15.40 -18.22
CA CYS A 92 -20.42 -15.05 -18.66
C CYS A 92 -20.31 -13.52 -18.89
N ILE A 93 -19.22 -12.92 -18.41
CA ILE A 93 -18.98 -11.49 -18.54
C ILE A 93 -18.53 -11.19 -19.97
N THR A 94 -19.42 -10.61 -20.76
CA THR A 94 -19.16 -10.16 -22.15
C THR A 94 -18.88 -8.66 -22.22
N ASN A 95 -19.47 -7.88 -21.33
CA ASN A 95 -19.25 -6.44 -21.25
C ASN A 95 -17.89 -6.14 -20.64
N ARG A 96 -17.03 -5.45 -21.40
CA ARG A 96 -15.68 -5.07 -21.01
C ARG A 96 -15.62 -4.15 -19.79
N ASP A 97 -16.63 -3.31 -19.58
CA ASP A 97 -16.68 -2.38 -18.45
C ASP A 97 -16.92 -3.09 -17.10
N ARG A 98 -17.37 -4.35 -17.17
CA ARG A 98 -17.56 -5.21 -16.00
C ARG A 98 -16.33 -6.07 -15.67
N MET A 99 -15.27 -6.00 -16.46
CA MET A 99 -14.02 -6.70 -16.20
C MET A 99 -13.13 -5.89 -15.27
N PHE A 100 -12.25 -6.56 -14.56
CA PHE A 100 -11.14 -5.89 -13.86
C PHE A 100 -10.19 -5.29 -14.88
N ASP A 101 -9.77 -4.07 -14.65
CA ASP A 101 -8.67 -3.44 -15.37
C ASP A 101 -7.39 -3.50 -14.51
N CYS A 102 -6.30 -3.95 -15.10
CA CYS A 102 -4.99 -3.69 -14.54
C CYS A 102 -4.45 -2.41 -15.17
N PRO A 103 -4.37 -1.31 -14.40
CA PRO A 103 -4.05 0.00 -14.95
C PRO A 103 -2.56 0.20 -15.25
N GLN A 104 -1.73 -0.78 -14.92
CA GLN A 104 -0.28 -0.62 -15.08
C GLN A 104 0.15 -0.84 -16.52
N ASN A 105 0.67 0.20 -17.14
CA ASN A 105 1.54 0.07 -18.28
C ASN A 105 2.81 -0.62 -17.78
N LEU A 106 3.07 -1.84 -18.28
CA LEU A 106 4.24 -2.62 -17.88
C LEU A 106 5.48 -2.13 -18.65
N ARG A 107 5.83 -0.88 -18.49
CA ARG A 107 7.11 -0.36 -18.97
C ARG A 107 8.17 -0.63 -17.91
N GLU A 108 9.40 -0.82 -18.36
CA GLU A 108 10.52 -1.10 -17.45
C GLU A 108 10.72 0.04 -16.43
N GLU A 109 10.43 1.29 -16.83
CA GLU A 109 10.50 2.46 -15.99
C GLU A 109 9.35 2.54 -14.94
N GLU A 110 8.28 1.80 -15.15
CA GLU A 110 7.10 1.77 -14.27
C GLU A 110 7.12 0.56 -13.31
N MET A 111 8.11 -0.31 -13.44
CA MET A 111 8.27 -1.43 -12.52
C MET A 111 8.76 -0.94 -11.17
N PHE A 112 7.98 -1.22 -10.15
CA PHE A 112 8.33 -0.86 -8.79
C PHE A 112 9.36 -1.86 -8.23
N GLU A 113 10.60 -1.44 -8.17
CA GLU A 113 11.65 -2.17 -7.46
C GLU A 113 11.61 -1.81 -5.98
N VAL A 114 11.22 -2.76 -5.14
CA VAL A 114 11.32 -2.60 -3.69
C VAL A 114 12.80 -2.64 -3.29
N PRO A 115 13.35 -1.59 -2.69
CA PRO A 115 14.72 -1.62 -2.22
C PRO A 115 14.94 -2.79 -1.24
N GLU A 116 16.06 -3.48 -1.36
CA GLU A 116 16.37 -4.66 -0.53
C GLU A 116 16.25 -4.35 0.98
N TRP A 117 16.63 -3.14 1.39
CA TRP A 117 16.54 -2.71 2.79
C TRP A 117 15.10 -2.59 3.31
N ALA A 118 14.10 -2.43 2.44
CA ALA A 118 12.69 -2.21 2.84
C ALA A 118 11.96 -3.53 3.13
N ALA A 119 12.51 -4.68 2.68
CA ALA A 119 11.90 -5.97 2.93
C ALA A 119 11.96 -6.35 4.42
N ASN A 120 10.86 -6.86 4.96
CA ASN A 120 10.75 -7.34 6.34
C ASN A 120 11.07 -6.30 7.42
N LYS A 121 10.75 -5.02 7.19
CA LYS A 121 10.99 -3.92 8.12
C LYS A 121 9.77 -3.59 8.96
N VAL A 122 10.00 -3.24 10.20
CA VAL A 122 8.97 -2.73 11.11
C VAL A 122 8.96 -1.20 11.02
N VAL A 123 7.84 -0.64 10.59
CA VAL A 123 7.65 0.81 10.43
C VAL A 123 6.85 1.35 11.60
N TYR A 124 7.35 2.42 12.22
CA TYR A 124 6.66 3.14 13.27
C TYR A 124 6.27 4.53 12.79
N GLN A 125 4.97 4.75 12.62
CA GLN A 125 4.46 6.06 12.20
C GLN A 125 4.36 7.00 13.39
N ILE A 126 4.92 8.20 13.24
CA ILE A 126 4.87 9.28 14.22
C ILE A 126 4.06 10.45 13.68
N PHE A 127 3.10 10.90 14.47
CA PHE A 127 2.44 12.18 14.30
C PHE A 127 3.18 13.19 15.19
N PRO A 128 4.08 14.04 14.62
CA PRO A 128 5.06 14.80 15.44
C PRO A 128 4.45 15.60 16.56
N SER A 129 3.37 16.35 16.29
CA SER A 129 2.72 17.18 17.32
C SER A 129 2.12 16.40 18.50
N ARG A 130 2.08 15.05 18.42
CA ARG A 130 1.45 14.16 19.42
C ARG A 130 2.36 13.11 20.00
N PHE A 131 3.65 13.11 19.64
CA PHE A 131 4.59 12.09 20.10
C PHE A 131 5.36 12.52 21.35
N ALA A 132 6.17 13.55 21.25
CA ALA A 132 6.94 14.09 22.36
C ALA A 132 7.32 15.55 22.07
N ALA A 133 7.42 16.37 23.10
CA ALA A 133 7.86 17.75 22.99
C ALA A 133 9.17 17.96 23.75
N SER A 134 10.04 18.80 23.20
CA SER A 134 11.28 19.22 23.83
C SER A 134 11.05 20.21 24.99
N GLN A 135 9.92 20.91 24.99
CA GLN A 135 9.55 21.87 26.01
C GLN A 135 8.51 21.25 26.96
N PRO A 136 8.49 21.74 28.24
CA PRO A 136 7.47 21.30 29.19
C PRO A 136 6.05 21.54 28.63
N ILE A 137 5.23 20.51 28.67
CA ILE A 137 3.84 20.58 28.24
C ILE A 137 2.94 20.61 29.47
N ASP A 138 1.84 21.34 29.37
CA ASP A 138 0.74 21.24 30.31
C ASP A 138 0.22 19.80 30.38
N LYS A 139 0.28 19.20 31.59
CA LYS A 139 -0.17 17.82 31.80
C LYS A 139 -1.65 17.64 31.52
N GLU A 140 -2.49 18.65 31.78
CA GLU A 140 -3.92 18.58 31.47
C GLU A 140 -4.17 18.47 29.96
N LEU A 141 -3.38 19.23 29.18
CA LEU A 141 -3.45 19.14 27.71
C LEU A 141 -2.96 17.78 27.21
N TRP A 142 -1.83 17.29 27.75
CA TRP A 142 -1.24 16.02 27.32
C TRP A 142 -2.14 14.80 27.60
N TYR A 143 -2.83 14.80 28.73
CA TYR A 143 -3.76 13.73 29.12
C TYR A 143 -5.22 14.01 28.77
N LYS A 144 -5.49 15.04 27.98
CA LYS A 144 -6.84 15.39 27.54
C LYS A 144 -7.48 14.20 26.80
N ALA A 145 -8.72 13.87 27.16
CA ALA A 145 -9.53 12.86 26.48
C ALA A 145 -10.96 13.38 26.33
N PRO A 146 -11.61 13.22 25.15
CA PRO A 146 -11.03 12.73 23.90
C PRO A 146 -10.14 13.77 23.22
N ILE A 147 -9.12 13.30 22.49
CA ILE A 147 -8.32 14.15 21.59
C ILE A 147 -9.05 14.31 20.26
N THR A 148 -9.14 15.53 19.76
CA THR A 148 -9.76 15.87 18.48
C THR A 148 -8.69 16.21 17.43
N SER A 149 -9.09 16.30 16.15
CA SER A 149 -8.20 16.72 15.06
C SER A 149 -7.66 18.15 15.22
N LYS A 150 -8.30 18.99 16.06
CA LYS A 150 -7.90 20.38 16.31
C LYS A 150 -6.91 20.52 17.46
N ASP A 151 -6.71 19.48 18.25
CA ASP A 151 -5.82 19.54 19.41
C ASP A 151 -4.35 19.39 18.96
N ASN A 152 -3.53 20.38 19.34
CA ASN A 152 -2.07 20.34 19.18
C ASN A 152 -1.43 20.09 20.53
N LEU A 153 -0.67 19.00 20.65
CA LEU A 153 0.02 18.64 21.90
C LEU A 153 1.47 19.17 21.93
N HIS A 154 1.85 20.01 20.94
CA HIS A 154 3.15 20.67 20.86
C HIS A 154 4.38 19.75 20.82
N GLY A 155 4.20 18.50 20.35
CA GLY A 155 5.33 17.64 20.02
C GLY A 155 6.15 18.22 18.87
N ASP A 156 7.45 17.94 18.86
CA ASP A 156 8.40 18.52 17.93
C ASP A 156 9.50 17.51 17.50
N LEU A 157 10.35 17.89 16.54
CA LEU A 157 11.45 17.05 16.07
C LEU A 157 12.47 16.77 17.17
N ARG A 158 12.74 17.72 18.03
CA ARG A 158 13.65 17.56 19.18
C ARG A 158 13.11 16.51 20.16
N GLY A 159 11.82 16.54 20.45
CA GLY A 159 11.16 15.53 21.27
C GLY A 159 11.27 14.13 20.68
N ILE A 160 11.20 14.00 19.34
CA ILE A 160 11.44 12.70 18.67
C ILE A 160 12.90 12.27 18.84
N ILE A 161 13.85 13.17 18.63
CA ILE A 161 15.28 12.91 18.80
C ILE A 161 15.57 12.38 20.20
N ASP A 162 15.03 13.01 21.22
CA ASP A 162 15.26 12.67 22.62
C ASP A 162 14.68 11.31 23.02
N HIS A 163 13.80 10.73 22.18
CA HIS A 163 13.16 9.44 22.41
C HIS A 163 13.52 8.36 21.38
N LEU A 164 14.56 8.56 20.57
CA LEU A 164 15.00 7.57 19.58
C LEU A 164 15.43 6.24 20.23
N ASP A 165 16.01 6.29 21.45
CA ASP A 165 16.37 5.10 22.21
C ASP A 165 15.16 4.23 22.57
N HIS A 166 14.03 4.86 22.89
CA HIS A 166 12.76 4.17 23.13
C HIS A 166 12.27 3.48 21.86
N ILE A 167 12.29 4.18 20.73
CA ILE A 167 11.87 3.64 19.43
C ILE A 167 12.76 2.46 19.03
N GLN A 168 14.08 2.59 19.20
CA GLN A 168 15.03 1.52 18.92
C GLN A 168 14.78 0.26 19.79
N LYS A 169 14.50 0.44 21.10
CA LYS A 169 14.17 -0.66 22.02
C LYS A 169 12.89 -1.41 21.64
N LEU A 170 11.98 -0.80 20.90
CA LEU A 170 10.80 -1.46 20.34
C LEU A 170 11.11 -2.34 19.12
N GLY A 171 12.34 -2.32 18.63
CA GLY A 171 12.74 -3.08 17.44
C GLY A 171 12.26 -2.46 16.12
N ILE A 172 12.13 -1.13 16.08
CA ILE A 172 11.70 -0.39 14.89
C ILE A 172 12.88 -0.23 13.91
N ASP A 173 12.63 -0.48 12.65
CA ASP A 173 13.59 -0.30 11.56
C ASP A 173 13.43 1.02 10.82
N VAL A 174 12.19 1.55 10.78
CA VAL A 174 11.87 2.75 10.00
C VAL A 174 10.96 3.67 10.81
N VAL A 175 11.38 4.90 10.98
CA VAL A 175 10.56 6.00 11.51
C VAL A 175 9.88 6.69 10.34
N TYR A 176 8.55 6.64 10.30
CA TYR A 176 7.73 7.30 9.30
C TYR A 176 7.09 8.54 9.91
N LEU A 177 7.42 9.73 9.43
CA LEU A 177 6.85 10.98 9.92
C LEU A 177 5.65 11.38 9.06
N THR A 178 4.50 11.70 9.68
CA THR A 178 3.46 12.46 8.98
C THR A 178 4.00 13.83 8.58
N PRO A 179 3.34 14.60 7.67
CA PRO A 179 3.93 15.81 7.11
C PRO A 179 4.49 16.77 8.17
N ILE A 180 5.66 17.34 7.88
CA ILE A 180 6.40 18.25 8.79
C ILE A 180 6.63 19.65 8.19
N PHE A 181 6.17 19.86 6.96
CA PHE A 181 6.37 21.10 6.24
C PHE A 181 5.38 22.18 6.68
N LYS A 182 5.68 23.45 6.33
CA LYS A 182 4.90 24.62 6.72
C LYS A 182 3.44 24.48 6.29
N SER A 183 2.52 24.65 7.25
CA SER A 183 1.09 24.54 7.08
C SER A 183 0.35 25.17 8.25
N ASP A 184 -0.88 25.64 8.01
CA ASP A 184 -1.70 26.25 9.06
C ASP A 184 -2.40 25.21 9.96
N SER A 185 -2.57 23.98 9.49
CA SER A 185 -3.19 22.90 10.28
C SER A 185 -2.19 22.18 11.20
N CYS A 186 -2.70 21.47 12.22
CA CYS A 186 -1.86 20.64 13.09
C CYS A 186 -1.41 19.33 12.41
N HIS A 187 -2.12 18.86 11.38
CA HIS A 187 -1.79 17.63 10.65
C HIS A 187 -0.85 17.84 9.47
N LYS A 188 -0.67 19.08 9.01
CA LYS A 188 0.26 19.50 7.94
C LYS A 188 0.01 18.92 6.55
N TYR A 189 -1.07 18.16 6.31
CA TYR A 189 -1.43 17.65 4.98
C TYR A 189 -1.89 18.74 3.98
N ASP A 190 -2.14 19.96 4.44
CA ASP A 190 -2.42 21.17 3.67
C ASP A 190 -1.15 22.03 3.53
N THR A 191 -0.03 21.41 3.19
CA THR A 191 1.29 22.03 3.05
C THR A 191 1.23 23.26 2.13
N THR A 192 1.72 24.39 2.63
CA THR A 192 1.82 25.66 1.89
C THR A 192 3.22 25.90 1.33
N ASP A 193 4.25 25.29 1.92
CA ASP A 193 5.64 25.42 1.47
C ASP A 193 6.42 24.14 1.82
N TYR A 194 6.78 23.35 0.81
CA TYR A 194 7.58 22.12 0.95
C TYR A 194 9.08 22.35 1.18
N TYR A 195 9.57 23.59 1.05
CA TYR A 195 10.97 23.94 1.28
C TYR A 195 11.24 24.42 2.70
N GLN A 196 10.20 24.57 3.51
CA GLN A 196 10.29 25.05 4.89
C GLN A 196 9.71 24.04 5.88
N ILE A 197 10.50 23.65 6.88
CA ILE A 197 9.98 22.92 8.04
C ILE A 197 9.04 23.86 8.81
N ASP A 198 7.90 23.32 9.27
CA ASP A 198 6.98 24.11 10.09
C ASP A 198 7.68 24.58 11.37
N PRO A 199 7.64 25.89 11.71
CA PRO A 199 8.32 26.42 12.89
C PRO A 199 7.86 25.78 14.21
N SER A 200 6.65 25.21 14.26
CA SER A 200 6.17 24.49 15.44
C SER A 200 6.88 23.15 15.66
N PHE A 201 7.52 22.61 14.64
CA PHE A 201 8.25 21.33 14.71
C PHE A 201 9.76 21.50 14.86
N GLY A 202 10.30 22.69 14.56
CA GLY A 202 11.73 22.97 14.63
C GLY A 202 12.31 23.49 13.34
N THR A 203 13.57 23.18 13.09
CA THR A 203 14.37 23.71 11.99
C THR A 203 14.82 22.60 11.03
N THR A 204 15.39 23.00 9.89
CA THR A 204 16.05 22.07 8.98
C THR A 204 17.23 21.36 9.64
N GLU A 205 17.92 22.03 10.54
CA GLU A 205 19.02 21.49 11.33
C GLU A 205 18.53 20.40 12.29
N ASP A 206 17.38 20.59 12.93
CA ASP A 206 16.75 19.57 13.78
C ASP A 206 16.36 18.33 12.97
N LEU A 207 15.83 18.50 11.73
CA LEU A 207 15.55 17.37 10.84
C LEU A 207 16.82 16.63 10.45
N LYS A 208 17.90 17.33 10.10
CA LYS A 208 19.18 16.71 9.78
C LYS A 208 19.73 15.92 10.97
N GLU A 209 19.66 16.47 12.18
CA GLU A 209 20.08 15.78 13.40
C GLU A 209 19.22 14.53 13.66
N LEU A 210 17.89 14.62 13.49
CA LEU A 210 16.99 13.47 13.61
C LEU A 210 17.39 12.34 12.67
N VAL A 211 17.59 12.65 11.38
CA VAL A 211 17.98 11.67 10.37
C VAL A 211 19.34 11.05 10.71
N GLN A 212 20.33 11.87 11.10
CA GLN A 212 21.64 11.37 11.47
C GLN A 212 21.56 10.42 12.68
N LYS A 213 20.90 10.82 13.75
CA LYS A 213 20.78 9.99 14.96
C LYS A 213 19.95 8.73 14.74
N ALA A 214 18.89 8.80 13.94
CA ALA A 214 18.13 7.61 13.54
C ALA A 214 19.02 6.62 12.79
N HIS A 215 19.85 7.10 11.85
CA HIS A 215 20.81 6.27 11.13
C HIS A 215 21.88 5.66 12.05
N GLU A 216 22.38 6.41 13.02
CA GLU A 216 23.31 5.90 14.06
C GLU A 216 22.68 4.77 14.88
N CYS A 217 21.36 4.83 15.11
CA CYS A 217 20.58 3.76 15.74
C CYS A 217 20.20 2.61 14.79
N GLY A 218 20.64 2.64 13.52
CA GLY A 218 20.30 1.64 12.49
C GLY A 218 18.92 1.78 11.87
N MET A 219 18.19 2.83 12.19
CA MET A 219 16.84 3.11 11.67
C MET A 219 16.90 4.00 10.42
N LYS A 220 15.93 3.85 9.52
CA LYS A 220 15.69 4.77 8.39
C LYS A 220 14.60 5.79 8.75
N VAL A 221 14.60 6.92 8.05
CA VAL A 221 13.54 7.94 8.18
C VAL A 221 12.82 8.08 6.85
N VAL A 222 11.50 8.03 6.88
CA VAL A 222 10.60 8.28 5.75
C VAL A 222 9.70 9.46 6.13
N MET A 223 9.52 10.38 5.20
CA MET A 223 8.65 11.54 5.38
C MET A 223 7.45 11.43 4.47
N ASP A 224 6.28 11.75 4.99
CA ASP A 224 5.06 11.96 4.23
C ASP A 224 5.05 13.38 3.63
N ALA A 225 4.51 13.51 2.39
CA ALA A 225 4.52 14.78 1.68
C ALA A 225 3.22 15.01 0.89
#